data_fc6cd57490f5f2e2c11b16c1725859e0
#
_entry.id   fc6cd57490f5f2e2c11b16c1725859e0
#
_cell.length_a   1.000
_cell.length_b   1.000
_cell.length_c   1.000
_cell.angle_alpha   90.00
_cell.angle_beta   90.00
_cell.angle_gamma   90.00
#
_symmetry.space_group_name_H-M   'P 1'
#
loop_
_entity.id
_entity.type
_entity.pdbx_description
1 polymer ?
#
loop_
_entity_poly.entity_id
_entity_poly.type
_entity_poly.pdbx_seq_one_letter_code
_entity_poly.pdbx_strand_id
1 'polypeptide(L)'
;MGSGEGVMLFWQRLKQNLGFNPPSRRTFTLDGRLVEYVQALAELEQRPLDEIAVDLLISGLTQRDMAQETWRRWETLSPREQQAAALVCLGYTNRQIAARLVISIETVKSHVRNILHKFSLHSKRELSLVLADWDFSAWD
;
A
#
# COMPACT_ATOMS: atom_id res chain seq x y z
N MET A 1 12.20 -10.56 -15.76
CA MET A 1 12.15 -11.90 -15.16
C MET A 1 11.84 -11.90 -13.67
N GLY A 2 10.99 -11.07 -13.17
CA GLY A 2 10.64 -11.02 -11.75
C GLY A 2 9.15 -11.13 -11.43
N SER A 3 8.28 -11.14 -12.42
CA SER A 3 6.81 -11.09 -12.20
C SER A 3 6.17 -12.44 -11.86
N GLY A 4 6.82 -13.56 -12.17
CA GLY A 4 6.30 -14.90 -11.90
C GLY A 4 6.50 -15.39 -10.47
N GLU A 5 7.63 -15.05 -9.84
CA GLU A 5 7.95 -15.50 -8.48
C GLU A 5 7.12 -14.80 -7.41
N GLY A 6 6.86 -13.50 -7.57
CA GLY A 6 6.02 -12.74 -6.65
C GLY A 6 4.57 -13.23 -6.64
N VAL A 7 4.03 -13.61 -7.80
CA VAL A 7 2.68 -14.18 -7.94
C VAL A 7 2.62 -15.58 -7.32
N MET A 8 3.64 -16.42 -7.51
CA MET A 8 3.70 -17.75 -6.90
C MET A 8 3.79 -17.69 -5.36
N LEU A 9 4.62 -16.79 -4.80
CA LEU A 9 4.72 -16.56 -3.36
C LEU A 9 3.42 -16.01 -2.76
N PHE A 10 2.71 -15.15 -3.51
CA PHE A 10 1.38 -14.66 -3.15
C PHE A 10 0.38 -15.82 -3.07
N TRP A 11 0.34 -16.68 -4.06
CA TRP A 11 -0.54 -17.85 -4.07
C TRP A 11 -0.21 -18.87 -2.98
N GLN A 12 1.08 -19.05 -2.65
CA GLN A 12 1.49 -19.91 -1.55
C GLN A 12 1.09 -19.34 -0.18
N ARG A 13 1.25 -18.03 0.03
CA ARG A 13 0.79 -17.35 1.26
C ARG A 13 -0.74 -17.37 1.39
N LEU A 14 -1.43 -17.14 0.29
CA LEU A 14 -2.90 -17.21 0.27
C LEU A 14 -3.41 -18.61 0.63
N LYS A 15 -2.75 -19.65 0.10
CA LYS A 15 -3.06 -21.05 0.42
C LYS A 15 -2.80 -21.39 1.89
N GLN A 16 -1.73 -20.88 2.48
CA GLN A 16 -1.36 -21.12 3.88
C GLN A 16 -2.29 -20.39 4.86
N ASN A 17 -2.69 -19.15 4.55
CA ASN A 17 -3.51 -18.34 5.44
C ASN A 17 -5.01 -18.64 5.36
N LEU A 18 -5.49 -19.21 4.27
CA LEU A 18 -6.91 -19.51 4.06
C LEU A 18 -7.30 -20.96 4.39
N GLY A 19 -6.34 -21.78 4.88
CA GLY A 19 -6.62 -23.19 5.21
C GLY A 19 -7.22 -23.94 4.02
N PHE A 20 -6.62 -23.80 2.86
CA PHE A 20 -7.12 -24.34 1.60
C PHE A 20 -7.10 -25.86 1.63
N ASN A 21 -8.24 -26.43 1.99
CA ASN A 21 -8.51 -27.85 1.79
C ASN A 21 -9.33 -27.99 0.50
N PRO A 22 -8.77 -28.51 -0.62
CA PRO A 22 -9.58 -28.75 -1.82
C PRO A 22 -10.49 -29.98 -1.61
N PRO A 23 -11.71 -30.07 -2.12
CA PRO A 23 -12.37 -29.21 -3.09
C PRO A 23 -13.79 -28.79 -2.67
N SER A 24 -13.95 -27.72 -2.00
CA SER A 24 -15.26 -27.09 -1.99
C SER A 24 -15.23 -25.89 -2.94
N ARG A 25 -15.83 -26.04 -4.11
CA ARG A 25 -16.19 -24.90 -4.95
C ARG A 25 -17.11 -24.00 -4.13
N ARG A 26 -16.53 -22.98 -3.51
CA ARG A 26 -17.34 -21.92 -2.89
C ARG A 26 -17.75 -20.94 -3.98
N THR A 27 -19.03 -20.81 -4.18
CA THR A 27 -19.62 -19.83 -5.07
C THR A 27 -19.92 -18.56 -4.28
N PHE A 28 -19.57 -17.42 -4.82
CA PHE A 28 -19.91 -16.12 -4.27
C PHE A 28 -20.99 -15.50 -5.16
N THR A 29 -22.03 -14.96 -4.56
CA THR A 29 -23.03 -14.19 -5.28
C THR A 29 -22.58 -12.72 -5.29
N LEU A 30 -22.43 -12.16 -6.47
CA LEU A 30 -22.14 -10.75 -6.65
C LEU A 30 -23.43 -9.97 -6.82
N ASP A 31 -23.44 -8.72 -6.30
CA ASP A 31 -24.49 -7.74 -6.60
C ASP A 31 -24.58 -7.49 -8.11
N GLY A 32 -25.80 -7.27 -8.62
CA GLY A 32 -26.03 -7.03 -10.05
C GLY A 32 -25.19 -5.92 -10.65
N ARG A 33 -24.95 -4.83 -9.89
CA ARG A 33 -24.07 -3.72 -10.32
C ARG A 33 -22.61 -4.18 -10.52
N LEU A 34 -22.10 -4.99 -9.61
CA LEU A 34 -20.73 -5.52 -9.73
C LEU A 34 -20.62 -6.45 -10.93
N VAL A 35 -21.64 -7.26 -11.20
CA VAL A 35 -21.69 -8.12 -12.39
C VAL A 35 -21.66 -7.28 -13.66
N GLU A 36 -22.45 -6.20 -13.75
CA GLU A 36 -22.45 -5.29 -14.90
C GLU A 36 -21.07 -4.62 -15.12
N TYR A 37 -20.41 -4.19 -14.05
CA TYR A 37 -19.04 -3.63 -14.13
C TYR A 37 -18.03 -4.66 -14.65
N VAL A 38 -18.05 -5.87 -14.12
CA VAL A 38 -17.12 -6.92 -14.54
C VAL A 38 -17.39 -7.34 -15.99
N GLN A 39 -18.66 -7.39 -16.41
CA GLN A 39 -19.04 -7.64 -17.79
C GLN A 39 -18.54 -6.56 -18.74
N ALA A 40 -18.73 -5.28 -18.38
CA ALA A 40 -18.24 -4.16 -19.18
C ALA A 40 -16.72 -4.19 -19.36
N LEU A 41 -15.97 -4.53 -18.31
CA LEU A 41 -14.52 -4.69 -18.40
C LEU A 41 -14.12 -5.89 -19.27
N ALA A 42 -14.82 -7.02 -19.13
CA ALA A 42 -14.58 -8.20 -19.95
C ALA A 42 -14.77 -7.92 -21.43
N GLU A 43 -15.82 -7.17 -21.78
CA GLU A 43 -16.08 -6.72 -23.15
C GLU A 43 -15.02 -5.74 -23.65
N LEU A 44 -14.62 -4.78 -22.81
CA LEU A 44 -13.61 -3.78 -23.16
C LEU A 44 -12.25 -4.43 -23.41
N GLU A 45 -11.84 -5.38 -22.57
CA GLU A 45 -10.55 -6.07 -22.66
C GLU A 45 -10.59 -7.30 -23.57
N GLN A 46 -11.77 -7.68 -24.06
CA GLN A 46 -12.01 -8.89 -24.86
C GLN A 46 -11.47 -10.16 -24.20
N ARG A 47 -11.73 -10.28 -22.90
CA ARG A 47 -11.32 -11.41 -22.06
C ARG A 47 -12.52 -12.08 -21.40
N PRO A 48 -12.42 -13.38 -21.04
CA PRO A 48 -13.47 -14.08 -20.31
C PRO A 48 -13.82 -13.39 -18.98
N LEU A 49 -15.12 -13.40 -18.64
CA LEU A 49 -15.65 -12.76 -17.42
C LEU A 49 -14.97 -13.28 -16.14
N ASP A 50 -14.77 -14.57 -16.05
CA ASP A 50 -14.16 -15.23 -14.91
C ASP A 50 -12.68 -14.86 -14.72
N GLU A 51 -11.93 -14.66 -15.80
CA GLU A 51 -10.56 -14.16 -15.73
C GLU A 51 -10.50 -12.72 -15.19
N ILE A 52 -11.36 -11.85 -15.69
CA ILE A 52 -11.45 -10.46 -15.20
C ILE A 52 -11.84 -10.43 -13.72
N ALA A 53 -12.82 -11.24 -13.32
CA ALA A 53 -13.24 -11.33 -11.93
C ALA A 53 -12.10 -11.80 -11.01
N VAL A 54 -11.32 -12.78 -11.42
CA VAL A 54 -10.15 -13.26 -10.67
C VAL A 54 -9.07 -12.17 -10.57
N ASP A 55 -8.76 -11.50 -11.68
CA ASP A 55 -7.76 -10.41 -11.70
C ASP A 55 -8.16 -9.27 -10.75
N LEU A 56 -9.42 -8.89 -10.75
CA LEU A 56 -9.94 -7.84 -9.86
C LEU A 56 -9.86 -8.25 -8.38
N LEU A 57 -10.18 -9.51 -8.07
CA LEU A 57 -10.06 -10.04 -6.70
C LEU A 57 -8.60 -10.05 -6.24
N ILE A 58 -7.69 -10.53 -7.08
CA ILE A 58 -6.25 -10.53 -6.78
C ILE A 58 -5.75 -9.12 -6.55
N SER A 59 -6.10 -8.19 -7.43
CA SER A 59 -5.68 -6.78 -7.31
C SER A 59 -6.20 -6.14 -6.03
N GLY A 60 -7.48 -6.36 -5.70
CA GLY A 60 -8.10 -5.85 -4.49
C GLY A 60 -7.46 -6.42 -3.21
N LEU A 61 -7.17 -7.71 -3.17
CA LEU A 61 -6.49 -8.36 -2.04
C LEU A 61 -5.06 -7.85 -1.88
N THR A 62 -4.32 -7.73 -2.98
CA THR A 62 -2.95 -7.20 -2.98
C THR A 62 -2.91 -5.77 -2.47
N GLN A 63 -3.82 -4.92 -2.92
CA GLN A 63 -3.91 -3.53 -2.47
C GLN A 63 -4.22 -3.44 -0.97
N ARG A 64 -5.10 -4.29 -0.46
CA ARG A 64 -5.41 -4.37 0.97
C ARG A 64 -4.21 -4.78 1.81
N ASP A 65 -3.47 -5.79 1.38
CA ASP A 65 -2.26 -6.26 2.08
C ASP A 65 -1.18 -5.18 2.12
N MET A 66 -0.98 -4.47 1.02
CA MET A 66 -0.03 -3.35 0.94
C MET A 66 -0.44 -2.20 1.87
N ALA A 67 -1.71 -1.83 1.91
CA ALA A 67 -2.22 -0.79 2.79
C ALA A 67 -2.05 -1.17 4.27
N GLN A 68 -2.32 -2.41 4.62
CA GLN A 68 -2.14 -2.92 5.98
C GLN A 68 -0.67 -2.95 6.41
N GLU A 69 0.24 -3.35 5.52
CA GLU A 69 1.67 -3.32 5.78
C GLU A 69 2.19 -1.90 5.95
N THR A 70 1.74 -0.96 5.12
CA THR A 70 2.07 0.47 5.25
C THR A 70 1.61 1.02 6.59
N TRP A 71 0.41 0.69 7.03
CA TRP A 71 -0.10 1.07 8.36
C TRP A 71 0.76 0.51 9.49
N ARG A 72 1.11 -0.78 9.44
CA ARG A 72 1.99 -1.40 10.45
C ARG A 72 3.33 -0.68 10.55
N ARG A 73 3.94 -0.32 9.41
CA ARG A 73 5.20 0.43 9.40
C ARG A 73 5.04 1.82 9.99
N TRP A 74 3.93 2.50 9.69
CA TRP A 74 3.60 3.79 10.30
C TRP A 74 3.51 3.69 11.83
N GLU A 75 2.90 2.66 12.37
CA GLU A 75 2.80 2.43 13.81
C GLU A 75 4.16 2.21 14.49
N THR A 76 5.19 1.78 13.75
CA THR A 76 6.56 1.66 14.28
C THR A 76 7.29 2.99 14.42
N LEU A 77 6.77 4.05 13.80
CA LEU A 77 7.35 5.38 13.91
C LEU A 77 7.10 5.99 15.28
N SER A 78 8.11 6.65 15.82
CA SER A 78 7.91 7.50 17.01
C SER A 78 7.00 8.70 16.67
N PRO A 79 6.35 9.36 17.66
CA PRO A 79 5.55 10.55 17.40
C PRO A 79 6.29 11.64 16.62
N ARG A 80 7.58 11.85 16.89
CA ARG A 80 8.42 12.80 16.16
C ARG A 80 8.74 12.36 14.74
N GLU A 81 8.94 11.07 14.52
CA GLU A 81 9.11 10.52 13.18
C GLU A 81 7.81 10.61 12.38
N GLN A 82 6.65 10.39 12.99
CA GLN A 82 5.35 10.59 12.33
C GLN A 82 5.14 12.05 11.90
N GLN A 83 5.47 13.00 12.78
CA GLN A 83 5.42 14.43 12.43
C GLN A 83 6.34 14.75 11.26
N ALA A 84 7.59 14.28 11.30
CA ALA A 84 8.54 14.49 10.22
C ALA A 84 8.09 13.84 8.91
N ALA A 85 7.57 12.61 8.95
CA ALA A 85 7.06 11.90 7.78
C ALA A 85 5.85 12.61 7.14
N ALA A 86 4.90 13.10 7.95
CA ALA A 86 3.77 13.88 7.47
C ALA A 86 4.22 15.15 6.74
N LEU A 87 5.16 15.90 7.32
CA LEU A 87 5.71 17.12 6.71
C LEU A 87 6.51 16.82 5.42
N VAL A 88 7.21 15.69 5.36
CA VAL A 88 7.84 15.22 4.09
C VAL A 88 6.79 14.99 3.02
N CYS A 89 5.70 14.31 3.34
CA CYS A 89 4.62 14.04 2.41
C CYS A 89 3.89 15.31 1.96
N LEU A 90 3.81 16.32 2.80
CA LEU A 90 3.30 17.66 2.47
C LEU A 90 4.27 18.48 1.61
N GLY A 91 5.47 17.98 1.33
CA GLY A 91 6.44 18.62 0.44
C GLY A 91 7.40 19.60 1.13
N TYR A 92 7.47 19.60 2.46
CA TYR A 92 8.39 20.47 3.19
C TYR A 92 9.85 20.03 3.05
N THR A 93 10.74 20.99 2.90
CA THR A 93 12.19 20.75 2.93
C THR A 93 12.67 20.45 4.35
N ASN A 94 13.83 19.82 4.50
CA ASN A 94 14.39 19.54 5.83
C ASN A 94 14.56 20.82 6.68
N ARG A 95 14.87 21.94 6.03
CA ARG A 95 15.00 23.24 6.69
C ARG A 95 13.66 23.73 7.24
N GLN A 96 12.60 23.60 6.45
CA GLN A 96 11.24 23.97 6.87
C GLN A 96 10.71 23.05 7.97
N ILE A 97 10.97 21.75 7.87
CA ILE A 97 10.63 20.77 8.91
C ILE A 97 11.35 21.09 10.21
N ALA A 98 12.64 21.39 10.15
CA ALA A 98 13.43 21.78 11.31
C ALA A 98 12.84 23.02 12.01
N ALA A 99 12.45 24.04 11.24
CA ALA A 99 11.81 25.23 11.77
C ALA A 99 10.46 24.95 12.43
N ARG A 100 9.60 24.13 11.78
CA ARG A 100 8.29 23.78 12.31
C ARG A 100 8.34 22.93 13.57
N LEU A 101 9.26 21.96 13.62
CA LEU A 101 9.40 21.05 14.76
C LEU A 101 10.32 21.63 15.87
N VAL A 102 10.93 22.79 15.64
CA VAL A 102 11.87 23.44 16.56
C VAL A 102 13.04 22.52 16.92
N ILE A 103 13.65 21.92 15.91
CA ILE A 103 14.81 21.03 16.02
C ILE A 103 15.88 21.41 14.98
N SER A 104 17.07 20.83 15.09
CA SER A 104 18.13 21.05 14.11
C SER A 104 17.85 20.34 12.78
N ILE A 105 18.43 20.85 11.69
CA ILE A 105 18.37 20.19 10.38
C ILE A 105 18.99 18.79 10.44
N GLU A 106 20.05 18.61 11.22
CA GLU A 106 20.71 17.31 11.40
C GLU A 106 19.77 16.31 12.12
N THR A 107 18.97 16.78 13.08
CA THR A 107 17.95 15.96 13.74
C THR A 107 16.86 15.55 12.74
N VAL A 108 16.42 16.47 11.86
CA VAL A 108 15.46 16.13 10.78
C VAL A 108 16.04 15.07 9.85
N LYS A 109 17.30 15.21 9.42
CA LYS A 109 17.97 14.21 8.58
C LYS A 109 18.02 12.84 9.26
N SER A 110 18.25 12.79 10.56
CA SER A 110 18.25 11.56 11.35
C SER A 110 16.86 10.92 11.40
N HIS A 111 15.81 11.73 11.64
CA HIS A 111 14.43 11.24 11.60
C HIS A 111 14.08 10.69 10.21
N VAL A 112 14.38 11.44 9.16
CA VAL A 112 14.11 10.99 7.77
C VAL A 112 14.83 9.67 7.48
N ARG A 113 16.10 9.54 7.87
CA ARG A 113 16.84 8.27 7.68
C ARG A 113 16.17 7.11 8.40
N ASN A 114 15.74 7.29 9.64
CA ASN A 114 15.05 6.27 10.42
C ASN A 114 13.70 5.89 9.81
N ILE A 115 12.93 6.88 9.35
CA ILE A 115 11.66 6.67 8.67
C ILE A 115 11.87 5.83 7.41
N LEU A 116 12.80 6.22 6.55
CA LEU A 116 13.11 5.49 5.31
C LEU A 116 13.57 4.06 5.60
N HIS A 117 14.38 3.86 6.63
CA HIS A 117 14.81 2.53 7.06
C HIS A 117 13.62 1.67 7.50
N LYS A 118 12.72 2.21 8.36
CA LYS A 118 11.54 1.49 8.84
C LYS A 118 10.55 1.14 7.73
N PHE A 119 10.47 1.97 6.69
CA PHE A 119 9.66 1.72 5.51
C PHE A 119 10.38 0.91 4.42
N SER A 120 11.67 0.57 4.61
CA SER A 120 12.52 -0.07 3.60
C SER A 120 12.58 0.72 2.29
N LEU A 121 12.66 2.04 2.39
CA LEU A 121 12.70 2.97 1.26
C LEU A 121 14.08 3.65 1.17
N HIS A 122 14.37 4.20 -0.01
CA HIS A 122 15.65 4.84 -0.31
C HIS A 122 15.58 6.36 -0.45
N SER A 123 14.37 6.93 -0.60
CA SER A 123 14.21 8.36 -0.81
C SER A 123 12.91 8.91 -0.21
N LYS A 124 12.88 10.22 0.07
CA LYS A 124 11.68 10.93 0.48
C LYS A 124 10.57 10.86 -0.58
N ARG A 125 10.96 10.83 -1.86
CA ARG A 125 10.01 10.68 -2.97
C ARG A 125 9.27 9.34 -2.89
N GLU A 126 9.98 8.26 -2.62
CA GLU A 126 9.36 6.94 -2.42
C GLU A 126 8.39 6.95 -1.24
N LEU A 127 8.75 7.59 -0.12
CA LEU A 127 7.87 7.75 1.03
C LEU A 127 6.59 8.50 0.65
N SER A 128 6.71 9.61 -0.07
CA SER A 128 5.56 10.39 -0.54
C SER A 128 4.66 9.60 -1.48
N LEU A 129 5.21 8.71 -2.30
CA LEU A 129 4.44 7.83 -3.17
C LEU A 129 3.70 6.74 -2.39
N VAL A 130 4.37 6.11 -1.42
CA VAL A 130 3.77 5.06 -0.57
C VAL A 130 2.62 5.60 0.28
N LEU A 131 2.72 6.84 0.74
CA LEU A 131 1.73 7.52 1.58
C LEU A 131 0.85 8.50 0.81
N ALA A 132 0.82 8.43 -0.53
CA ALA A 132 0.12 9.40 -1.38
C ALA A 132 -1.39 9.50 -1.10
N ASP A 133 -2.03 8.40 -0.71
CA ASP A 133 -3.47 8.35 -0.41
C ASP A 133 -3.81 8.76 1.03
N TRP A 134 -2.82 9.13 1.83
CA TRP A 134 -3.02 9.54 3.22
C TRP A 134 -3.25 11.05 3.33
N ASP A 135 -4.20 11.44 4.18
CA ASP A 135 -4.48 12.85 4.47
C ASP A 135 -3.62 13.34 5.65
N PHE A 136 -2.67 14.20 5.34
CA PHE A 136 -1.78 14.84 6.32
C PHE A 136 -2.15 16.30 6.62
N SER A 137 -3.29 16.79 6.17
CA SER A 137 -3.71 18.18 6.35
C SER A 137 -3.76 18.62 7.82
N ALA A 138 -4.03 17.70 8.73
CA ALA A 138 -4.04 17.96 10.17
C ALA A 138 -2.63 18.22 10.78
N TRP A 139 -1.56 17.98 10.03
CA TRP A 139 -0.17 18.12 10.46
C TRP A 139 0.46 19.42 9.96
N ASP A 140 -0.24 20.18 9.11
CA ASP A 140 0.25 21.42 8.47
C ASP A 140 0.32 22.63 9.43
#